data_70176fa327a1b3c68b5dd8ad0b12533e
#
_entry.id   70176fa327a1b3c68b5dd8ad0b12533e
#
_cell.length_a   1.000
_cell.length_b   1.000
_cell.length_c   1.000
_cell.angle_alpha   90.00
_cell.angle_beta   90.00
_cell.angle_gamma   90.00
#
_symmetry.space_group_name_H-M   'P 1'
#
loop_
_entity.id
_entity.type
_entity.pdbx_description
1 polymer ?
#
loop_
_entity_poly.entity_id
_entity_poly.type
_entity_poly.pdbx_seq_one_letter_code
_entity_poly.pdbx_strand_id
1 'polypeptide(L)'
;ISNISEESINLKLDSINKKRYKAPKQEKQETSNNQNTQNISLENDLIRLCFSKNHEIRLLIYNNFDSKWLNDDTNKKIFDEAYIHLHSQYNVDESLIVNNIEDKEIRNHLTKLIFEQSNIENDIFTIKECINRLKKNYIKNQIETLRANLKDIDHESAKLDQVVTNISQLEKEMNEEI
;
A
#
# COMPACT_ATOMS: atom_id res chain seq x y z
N ILE A 1 -62.63 -0.87 12.73
CA ILE A 1 -61.67 -1.21 13.83
C ILE A 1 -61.14 -2.59 13.46
N SER A 2 -59.95 -2.65 12.84
CA SER A 2 -59.31 -3.89 12.39
C SER A 2 -58.49 -4.49 13.54
N ASN A 3 -58.94 -5.63 14.08
CA ASN A 3 -58.15 -6.45 15.00
C ASN A 3 -56.96 -7.07 14.27
N ILE A 4 -55.78 -6.54 14.51
CA ILE A 4 -54.53 -7.20 14.13
C ILE A 4 -54.29 -8.28 15.19
N SER A 5 -54.26 -9.57 14.80
CA SER A 5 -54.08 -10.67 15.75
C SER A 5 -52.64 -10.67 16.28
N GLU A 6 -52.47 -11.02 17.57
CA GLU A 6 -51.12 -11.16 18.18
C GLU A 6 -50.17 -12.09 17.42
N GLU A 7 -50.72 -13.09 16.73
CA GLU A 7 -49.95 -14.01 15.85
C GLU A 7 -49.26 -13.30 14.69
N SER A 8 -49.93 -12.26 14.10
CA SER A 8 -49.34 -11.47 13.00
C SER A 8 -48.21 -10.58 13.47
N ILE A 9 -48.22 -10.15 14.74
CA ILE A 9 -47.15 -9.34 15.36
C ILE A 9 -45.96 -10.24 15.70
N ASN A 10 -46.20 -11.45 16.21
CA ASN A 10 -45.14 -12.40 16.55
C ASN A 10 -44.41 -12.92 15.30
N LEU A 11 -45.12 -13.20 14.19
CA LEU A 11 -44.50 -13.58 12.92
C LEU A 11 -43.62 -12.48 12.30
N LYS A 12 -44.01 -11.20 12.50
CA LYS A 12 -43.18 -10.07 12.07
C LYS A 12 -41.93 -9.87 12.95
N LEU A 13 -42.06 -10.07 14.25
CA LEU A 13 -40.92 -10.00 15.19
C LEU A 13 -39.91 -11.12 14.94
N ASP A 14 -40.36 -12.34 14.67
CA ASP A 14 -39.49 -13.45 14.32
C ASP A 14 -38.77 -13.26 12.97
N SER A 15 -39.42 -12.63 11.99
CA SER A 15 -38.80 -12.29 10.72
C SER A 15 -37.75 -11.19 10.83
N ILE A 16 -37.91 -10.24 11.75
CA ILE A 16 -36.95 -9.16 12.06
C ILE A 16 -35.76 -9.72 12.84
N ASN A 17 -35.98 -10.60 13.79
CA ASN A 17 -34.93 -11.24 14.58
C ASN A 17 -34.08 -12.22 13.74
N LYS A 18 -34.67 -12.98 12.80
CA LYS A 18 -33.91 -13.80 11.86
C LYS A 18 -33.03 -13.00 10.87
N LYS A 19 -33.38 -11.74 10.59
CA LYS A 19 -32.53 -10.83 9.79
C LYS A 19 -31.36 -10.22 10.57
N ARG A 20 -31.39 -10.23 11.92
CA ARG A 20 -30.32 -9.67 12.76
C ARG A 20 -29.19 -10.65 13.09
N TYR A 21 -29.31 -11.95 12.81
CA TYR A 21 -28.32 -12.98 13.12
C TYR A 21 -27.73 -13.66 11.88
N LYS A 22 -27.54 -12.92 10.79
CA LYS A 22 -26.53 -13.32 9.78
C LYS A 22 -25.39 -12.34 9.89
N ALA A 23 -24.45 -12.64 10.79
CA ALA A 23 -23.15 -12.00 10.79
C ALA A 23 -22.46 -12.30 9.43
N PRO A 24 -22.00 -11.29 8.71
CA PRO A 24 -21.21 -11.51 7.50
C PRO A 24 -19.80 -11.94 7.94
N LYS A 25 -19.53 -13.23 7.87
CA LYS A 25 -18.22 -13.81 8.23
C LYS A 25 -17.34 -14.06 6.99
N GLN A 26 -17.52 -13.30 5.92
CA GLN A 26 -16.74 -13.52 4.68
C GLN A 26 -16.19 -12.26 4.00
N GLU A 27 -16.51 -11.04 4.43
CA GLU A 27 -16.03 -9.83 3.73
C GLU A 27 -14.59 -9.40 4.07
N LYS A 28 -13.98 -9.93 5.15
CA LYS A 28 -12.60 -9.52 5.52
C LYS A 28 -11.48 -10.16 4.70
N GLN A 29 -11.72 -11.28 4.03
CA GLN A 29 -10.67 -11.93 3.22
C GLN A 29 -10.64 -11.45 1.77
N GLU A 30 -11.77 -11.07 1.18
CA GLU A 30 -11.80 -10.56 -0.19
C GLU A 30 -11.27 -9.12 -0.31
N THR A 31 -11.50 -8.29 0.71
CA THR A 31 -10.99 -6.90 0.71
C THR A 31 -9.47 -6.83 0.91
N SER A 32 -8.87 -7.72 1.70
CA SER A 32 -7.41 -7.74 1.89
C SER A 32 -6.67 -8.26 0.66
N ASN A 33 -7.21 -9.26 -0.04
CA ASN A 33 -6.62 -9.78 -1.28
C ASN A 33 -6.68 -8.74 -2.41
N ASN A 34 -7.80 -8.02 -2.56
CA ASN A 34 -7.94 -6.97 -3.58
C ASN A 34 -7.02 -5.78 -3.31
N GLN A 35 -6.82 -5.37 -2.05
CA GLN A 35 -5.89 -4.29 -1.71
C GLN A 35 -4.44 -4.67 -1.95
N ASN A 36 -4.03 -5.90 -1.63
CA ASN A 36 -2.67 -6.38 -1.89
C ASN A 36 -2.38 -6.43 -3.39
N THR A 37 -3.30 -6.95 -4.20
CA THR A 37 -3.13 -7.01 -5.66
C THR A 37 -3.03 -5.61 -6.28
N GLN A 38 -3.83 -4.65 -5.82
CA GLN A 38 -3.77 -3.26 -6.27
C GLN A 38 -2.47 -2.57 -5.86
N ASN A 39 -1.95 -2.85 -4.66
CA ASN A 39 -0.68 -2.28 -4.20
C ASN A 39 0.50 -2.83 -5.00
N ILE A 40 0.55 -4.13 -5.28
CA ILE A 40 1.60 -4.73 -6.12
C ILE A 40 1.58 -4.14 -7.54
N SER A 41 0.40 -3.92 -8.13
CA SER A 41 0.28 -3.26 -9.43
C SER A 41 0.85 -1.84 -9.38
N LEU A 42 0.54 -1.07 -8.33
CA LEU A 42 1.01 0.29 -8.13
C LEU A 42 2.54 0.36 -7.92
N GLU A 43 3.10 -0.59 -7.17
CA GLU A 43 4.54 -0.74 -6.99
C GLU A 43 5.24 -1.04 -8.32
N ASN A 44 4.70 -1.97 -9.09
CA ASN A 44 5.23 -2.32 -10.41
C ASN A 44 5.24 -1.12 -11.36
N ASP A 45 4.17 -0.33 -11.35
CA ASP A 45 4.08 0.88 -12.18
C ASP A 45 5.11 1.93 -11.76
N LEU A 46 5.34 2.10 -10.43
CA LEU A 46 6.37 3.00 -9.93
C LEU A 46 7.77 2.53 -10.36
N ILE A 47 8.06 1.24 -10.28
CA ILE A 47 9.34 0.66 -10.75
C ILE A 47 9.54 0.95 -12.24
N ARG A 48 8.51 0.80 -13.09
CA ARG A 48 8.60 1.15 -14.51
C ARG A 48 8.95 2.63 -14.72
N LEU A 49 8.36 3.52 -13.92
CA LEU A 49 8.61 4.96 -14.00
C LEU A 49 10.05 5.34 -13.62
N CYS A 50 10.77 4.53 -12.84
CA CYS A 50 12.20 4.70 -12.60
C CYS A 50 13.01 4.65 -13.91
N PHE A 51 12.52 3.94 -14.92
CA PHE A 51 13.13 3.83 -16.25
C PHE A 51 12.55 4.81 -17.28
N SER A 52 11.73 5.76 -16.84
CA SER A 52 11.14 6.79 -17.72
C SER A 52 12.24 7.59 -18.43
N LYS A 53 12.02 7.89 -19.70
CA LYS A 53 12.88 8.83 -20.46
C LYS A 53 12.75 10.26 -19.96
N ASN A 54 11.66 10.60 -19.29
CA ASN A 54 11.44 11.91 -18.71
C ASN A 54 12.26 12.05 -17.41
N HIS A 55 13.27 12.94 -17.46
CA HIS A 55 14.15 13.21 -16.33
C HIS A 55 13.39 13.81 -15.12
N GLU A 56 12.37 14.63 -15.35
CA GLU A 56 11.58 15.23 -14.25
C GLU A 56 10.85 14.17 -13.44
N ILE A 57 10.33 13.12 -14.10
CA ILE A 57 9.70 11.97 -13.44
C ILE A 57 10.71 11.24 -12.57
N ARG A 58 11.90 10.95 -13.11
CA ARG A 58 12.95 10.27 -12.35
C ARG A 58 13.41 11.09 -11.15
N LEU A 59 13.59 12.40 -11.30
CA LEU A 59 13.93 13.30 -10.19
C LEU A 59 12.80 13.39 -9.15
N LEU A 60 11.56 13.39 -9.58
CA LEU A 60 10.42 13.37 -8.66
C LEU A 60 10.47 12.13 -7.76
N ILE A 61 10.70 10.96 -8.36
CA ILE A 61 10.82 9.69 -7.61
C ILE A 61 12.06 9.74 -6.70
N TYR A 62 13.22 10.14 -7.23
CA TYR A 62 14.48 10.24 -6.47
C TYR A 62 14.34 11.08 -5.20
N ASN A 63 13.66 12.23 -5.29
CA ASN A 63 13.57 13.18 -4.19
C ASN A 63 12.46 12.85 -3.19
N ASN A 64 11.45 12.07 -3.58
CA ASN A 64 10.21 11.95 -2.80
C ASN A 64 9.82 10.51 -2.48
N PHE A 65 10.55 9.50 -2.94
CA PHE A 65 10.20 8.11 -2.70
C PHE A 65 11.28 7.37 -1.90
N ASP A 66 10.83 6.49 -1.01
CA ASP A 66 11.68 5.66 -0.16
C ASP A 66 11.31 4.18 -0.38
N SER A 67 12.31 3.33 -0.64
CA SER A 67 12.10 1.89 -0.91
C SER A 67 11.39 1.15 0.23
N LYS A 68 11.46 1.66 1.47
CA LYS A 68 10.74 1.09 2.61
C LYS A 68 9.21 1.10 2.44
N TRP A 69 8.66 1.94 1.54
CA TRP A 69 7.22 2.00 1.26
C TRP A 69 6.74 0.90 0.32
N LEU A 70 7.65 0.19 -0.33
CA LEU A 70 7.34 -1.01 -1.11
C LEU A 70 7.09 -2.19 -0.15
N ASN A 71 6.13 -3.04 -0.49
CA ASN A 71 5.85 -4.27 0.26
C ASN A 71 6.56 -5.48 -0.37
N ASP A 72 6.75 -5.46 -1.69
CA ASP A 72 7.41 -6.53 -2.42
C ASP A 72 8.94 -6.40 -2.32
N ASP A 73 9.60 -7.40 -1.76
CA ASP A 73 11.06 -7.39 -1.58
C ASP A 73 11.81 -7.44 -2.91
N THR A 74 11.20 -7.99 -3.97
CA THR A 74 11.75 -7.99 -5.32
C THR A 74 11.78 -6.56 -5.86
N ASN A 75 10.67 -5.83 -5.72
CA ASN A 75 10.57 -4.43 -6.12
C ASN A 75 11.52 -3.54 -5.32
N LYS A 76 11.71 -3.79 -4.01
CA LYS A 76 12.71 -3.07 -3.20
C LYS A 76 14.11 -3.21 -3.78
N LYS A 77 14.55 -4.42 -4.05
CA LYS A 77 15.89 -4.67 -4.61
C LYS A 77 16.09 -4.02 -5.98
N ILE A 78 15.07 -4.07 -6.84
CA ILE A 78 15.11 -3.40 -8.15
C ILE A 78 15.21 -1.88 -7.98
N PHE A 79 14.41 -1.32 -7.07
CA PHE A 79 14.43 0.12 -6.80
C PHE A 79 15.79 0.57 -6.26
N ASP A 80 16.35 -0.14 -5.30
CA ASP A 80 17.64 0.19 -4.68
C ASP A 80 18.77 0.20 -5.74
N GLU A 81 18.76 -0.76 -6.68
CA GLU A 81 19.71 -0.76 -7.82
C GLU A 81 19.46 0.39 -8.79
N ALA A 82 18.21 0.73 -9.07
CA ALA A 82 17.87 1.82 -9.96
C ALA A 82 18.15 3.20 -9.35
N TYR A 83 17.99 3.33 -8.02
CA TYR A 83 18.00 4.60 -7.30
C TYR A 83 19.23 5.46 -7.56
N ILE A 84 20.42 4.86 -7.61
CA ILE A 84 21.70 5.55 -7.86
C ILE A 84 21.77 6.19 -9.26
N HIS A 85 20.90 5.78 -10.18
CA HIS A 85 20.86 6.27 -11.56
C HIS A 85 19.72 7.29 -11.81
N LEU A 86 18.74 7.40 -10.89
CA LEU A 86 17.54 8.22 -11.11
C LEU A 86 17.85 9.71 -11.29
N HIS A 87 18.86 10.24 -10.57
CA HIS A 87 19.26 11.65 -10.65
C HIS A 87 20.08 11.99 -11.91
N SER A 88 20.48 11.00 -12.68
CA SER A 88 21.25 11.22 -13.91
C SER A 88 20.43 12.01 -14.94
N GLN A 89 21.06 12.96 -15.62
CA GLN A 89 20.48 13.65 -16.78
C GLN A 89 20.29 12.73 -17.98
N TYR A 90 21.08 11.65 -18.05
CA TYR A 90 20.97 10.63 -19.08
C TYR A 90 19.87 9.62 -18.73
N ASN A 91 19.38 8.91 -19.73
CA ASN A 91 18.45 7.82 -19.49
C ASN A 91 19.11 6.76 -18.60
N VAL A 92 18.30 6.17 -17.73
CA VAL A 92 18.73 5.00 -16.95
C VAL A 92 18.97 3.85 -17.93
N ASP A 93 20.17 3.27 -17.87
CA ASP A 93 20.49 2.11 -18.71
C ASP A 93 19.90 0.86 -18.09
N GLU A 94 18.77 0.43 -18.63
CA GLU A 94 18.04 -0.75 -18.19
C GLU A 94 18.93 -2.02 -18.24
N SER A 95 19.77 -2.12 -19.28
CA SER A 95 20.66 -3.27 -19.46
C SER A 95 21.72 -3.33 -18.37
N LEU A 96 22.22 -2.19 -17.92
CA LEU A 96 23.19 -2.11 -16.82
C LEU A 96 22.56 -2.65 -15.53
N ILE A 97 21.33 -2.19 -15.20
CA ILE A 97 20.66 -2.61 -13.98
C ILE A 97 20.30 -4.08 -14.03
N VAL A 98 19.76 -4.56 -15.16
CA VAL A 98 19.48 -5.99 -15.35
C VAL A 98 20.72 -6.86 -15.15
N ASN A 99 21.89 -6.40 -15.63
CA ASN A 99 23.15 -7.15 -15.49
C ASN A 99 23.72 -7.11 -14.07
N ASN A 100 23.47 -6.04 -13.29
CA ASN A 100 23.93 -5.91 -11.91
C ASN A 100 23.14 -6.82 -10.94
N ILE A 101 21.91 -7.17 -11.29
CA ILE A 101 21.08 -8.05 -10.46
C ILE A 101 21.55 -9.49 -10.62
N GLU A 102 22.15 -10.07 -9.57
CA GLU A 102 22.63 -11.45 -9.58
C GLU A 102 21.49 -12.47 -9.57
N ASP A 103 20.42 -12.17 -8.84
CA ASP A 103 19.25 -13.07 -8.69
C ASP A 103 18.47 -13.17 -10.01
N LYS A 104 18.38 -14.39 -10.52
CA LYS A 104 17.72 -14.68 -11.79
C LYS A 104 16.21 -14.39 -11.77
N GLU A 105 15.54 -14.61 -10.65
CA GLU A 105 14.09 -14.39 -10.54
C GLU A 105 13.80 -12.90 -10.54
N ILE A 106 14.58 -12.11 -9.80
CA ILE A 106 14.47 -10.64 -9.77
C ILE A 106 14.78 -10.07 -11.15
N ARG A 107 15.80 -10.57 -11.82
CA ARG A 107 16.16 -10.15 -13.17
C ARG A 107 15.06 -10.42 -14.18
N ASN A 108 14.44 -11.60 -14.12
CA ASN A 108 13.31 -11.95 -14.97
C ASN A 108 12.10 -11.06 -14.67
N HIS A 109 11.84 -10.75 -13.42
CA HIS A 109 10.76 -9.86 -13.02
C HIS A 109 10.98 -8.44 -13.57
N LEU A 110 12.18 -7.87 -13.39
CA LEU A 110 12.52 -6.57 -13.95
C LEU A 110 12.38 -6.55 -15.48
N THR A 111 12.92 -7.56 -16.16
CA THR A 111 12.80 -7.67 -17.62
C THR A 111 11.34 -7.65 -18.05
N LYS A 112 10.48 -8.40 -17.35
CA LYS A 112 9.03 -8.40 -17.62
C LYS A 112 8.42 -7.01 -17.40
N LEU A 113 8.76 -6.33 -16.30
CA LEU A 113 8.26 -4.99 -16.00
C LEU A 113 8.63 -3.97 -17.07
N ILE A 114 9.86 -4.01 -17.59
CA ILE A 114 10.32 -3.09 -18.64
C ILE A 114 9.52 -3.28 -19.95
N PHE A 115 9.16 -4.51 -20.30
CA PHE A 115 8.42 -4.81 -21.53
C PHE A 115 6.89 -4.63 -21.38
N GLU A 116 6.35 -4.55 -20.19
CA GLU A 116 4.93 -4.31 -19.96
C GLU A 116 4.61 -2.81 -20.06
N GLN A 117 3.41 -2.48 -20.54
CA GLN A 117 2.94 -1.09 -20.52
C GLN A 117 2.61 -0.65 -19.09
N SER A 118 3.00 0.56 -18.71
CA SER A 118 2.57 1.17 -17.45
C SER A 118 1.08 1.53 -17.50
N ASN A 119 0.39 1.32 -16.38
CA ASN A 119 -0.99 1.76 -16.19
C ASN A 119 -1.07 3.19 -15.64
N ILE A 120 0.06 3.79 -15.28
CA ILE A 120 0.12 5.16 -14.77
C ILE A 120 0.39 6.10 -15.95
N GLU A 121 -0.44 7.13 -16.09
CA GLU A 121 -0.17 8.22 -17.01
C GLU A 121 1.12 8.93 -16.60
N ASN A 122 1.94 9.32 -17.59
CA ASN A 122 3.21 10.05 -17.35
C ASN A 122 2.95 11.51 -16.95
N ASP A 123 1.96 11.74 -16.12
CA ASP A 123 1.62 13.03 -15.54
C ASP A 123 2.17 13.12 -14.11
N ILE A 124 2.86 14.23 -13.83
CA ILE A 124 3.50 14.48 -12.52
C ILE A 124 2.51 14.41 -11.37
N PHE A 125 1.29 14.89 -11.57
CA PHE A 125 0.26 14.85 -10.54
C PHE A 125 -0.13 13.41 -10.19
N THR A 126 -0.41 12.59 -11.19
CA THR A 126 -0.74 11.17 -11.01
C THR A 126 0.39 10.40 -10.33
N ILE A 127 1.66 10.72 -10.67
CA ILE A 127 2.82 10.09 -10.04
C ILE A 127 2.94 10.48 -8.58
N LYS A 128 2.73 11.75 -8.23
CA LYS A 128 2.71 12.20 -6.83
C LYS A 128 1.61 11.50 -6.03
N GLU A 129 0.41 11.37 -6.58
CA GLU A 129 -0.66 10.61 -5.94
C GLU A 129 -0.29 9.15 -5.71
N CYS A 130 0.39 8.51 -6.69
CA CYS A 130 0.90 7.14 -6.56
C CYS A 130 1.88 7.03 -5.38
N ILE A 131 2.88 7.92 -5.31
CA ILE A 131 3.87 7.96 -4.24
C ILE A 131 3.19 8.19 -2.88
N ASN A 132 2.29 9.18 -2.79
CA ASN A 132 1.53 9.46 -1.58
C ASN A 132 0.70 8.26 -1.12
N ARG A 133 0.11 7.52 -2.03
CA ARG A 133 -0.67 6.32 -1.72
C ARG A 133 0.22 5.20 -1.16
N LEU A 134 1.39 4.96 -1.73
CA LEU A 134 2.34 3.97 -1.22
C LEU A 134 2.85 4.37 0.18
N LYS A 135 3.23 5.64 0.38
CA LYS A 135 3.60 6.20 1.69
C LYS A 135 2.49 5.99 2.72
N LYS A 136 1.25 6.40 2.39
CA LYS A 136 0.09 6.28 3.30
C LYS A 136 -0.19 4.81 3.66
N ASN A 137 -0.09 3.88 2.71
CA ASN A 137 -0.27 2.45 2.97
C ASN A 137 0.80 1.90 3.90
N TYR A 138 2.07 2.25 3.69
CA TYR A 138 3.17 1.86 4.56
C TYR A 138 2.94 2.36 6.00
N ILE A 139 2.65 3.66 6.18
CA ILE A 139 2.42 4.25 7.49
C ILE A 139 1.22 3.61 8.18
N LYS A 140 0.13 3.35 7.45
CA LYS A 140 -1.05 2.65 7.98
C LYS A 140 -0.69 1.28 8.53
N ASN A 141 0.09 0.49 7.78
CA ASN A 141 0.55 -0.83 8.23
C ASN A 141 1.42 -0.73 9.49
N GLN A 142 2.30 0.30 9.58
CA GLN A 142 3.11 0.54 10.78
C GLN A 142 2.23 0.87 12.00
N ILE A 143 1.23 1.74 11.84
CA ILE A 143 0.28 2.08 12.90
C ILE A 143 -0.51 0.84 13.35
N GLU A 144 -0.98 0.02 12.42
CA GLU A 144 -1.72 -1.21 12.74
C GLU A 144 -0.84 -2.21 13.52
N THR A 145 0.44 -2.35 13.15
CA THR A 145 1.41 -3.18 13.87
C THR A 145 1.66 -2.66 15.28
N LEU A 146 1.87 -1.34 15.44
CA LEU A 146 2.06 -0.73 16.75
C LEU A 146 0.81 -0.90 17.64
N ARG A 147 -0.39 -0.71 17.08
CA ARG A 147 -1.65 -0.91 17.81
C ARG A 147 -1.87 -2.38 18.21
N ALA A 148 -1.46 -3.33 17.37
CA ALA A 148 -1.53 -4.76 17.74
C ALA A 148 -0.61 -5.06 18.93
N ASN A 149 0.62 -4.52 18.91
CA ASN A 149 1.60 -4.71 20.00
C ASN A 149 1.17 -4.04 21.31
N LEU A 150 0.31 -2.98 21.27
CA LEU A 150 -0.21 -2.34 22.48
C LEU A 150 -1.03 -3.29 23.36
N LYS A 151 -1.63 -4.33 22.80
CA LYS A 151 -2.44 -5.30 23.56
C LYS A 151 -1.61 -6.15 24.52
N ASP A 152 -0.30 -6.27 24.25
CA ASP A 152 0.61 -7.09 25.01
C ASP A 152 1.51 -6.27 25.97
N ILE A 153 1.31 -4.93 26.00
CA ILE A 153 2.10 -4.04 26.85
C ILE A 153 1.32 -3.73 28.15
N ASP A 154 2.01 -3.85 29.27
CA ASP A 154 1.48 -3.51 30.59
C ASP A 154 1.17 -2.01 30.66
N HIS A 155 -0.05 -1.67 31.12
CA HIS A 155 -0.60 -0.31 31.08
C HIS A 155 0.17 0.75 31.88
N GLU A 156 1.05 0.33 32.79
CA GLU A 156 1.84 1.25 33.62
C GLU A 156 3.29 1.44 33.11
N SER A 157 3.61 0.98 31.90
CA SER A 157 4.98 1.03 31.41
C SER A 157 5.28 2.29 30.59
N ALA A 158 6.49 2.88 30.78
CA ALA A 158 7.02 3.97 29.94
C ALA A 158 7.04 3.60 28.43
N LYS A 159 6.96 2.29 28.10
CA LYS A 159 6.85 1.80 26.73
C LYS A 159 5.51 2.15 26.10
N LEU A 160 4.43 2.21 26.89
CA LEU A 160 3.10 2.58 26.40
C LEU A 160 3.11 4.01 25.86
N ASP A 161 3.66 4.96 26.64
CA ASP A 161 3.73 6.38 26.26
C ASP A 161 4.57 6.57 24.99
N GLN A 162 5.66 5.82 24.86
CA GLN A 162 6.50 5.85 23.67
C GLN A 162 5.76 5.35 22.42
N VAL A 163 5.00 4.25 22.53
CA VAL A 163 4.24 3.71 21.40
C VAL A 163 3.11 4.66 21.00
N VAL A 164 2.39 5.25 21.96
CA VAL A 164 1.35 6.25 21.69
C VAL A 164 1.93 7.49 20.99
N THR A 165 3.09 7.95 21.43
CA THR A 165 3.80 9.08 20.81
C THR A 165 4.20 8.76 19.38
N ASN A 166 4.74 7.55 19.12
CA ASN A 166 5.12 7.10 17.78
C ASN A 166 3.90 7.02 16.85
N ILE A 167 2.77 6.49 17.32
CA ILE A 167 1.53 6.45 16.53
C ILE A 167 1.09 7.87 16.16
N SER A 168 1.06 8.79 17.12
CA SER A 168 0.68 10.19 16.88
C SER A 168 1.60 10.89 15.87
N GLN A 169 2.87 10.56 15.88
CA GLN A 169 3.83 11.08 14.91
C GLN A 169 3.58 10.51 13.50
N LEU A 170 3.35 9.22 13.38
CA LEU A 170 3.02 8.56 12.12
C LEU A 170 1.70 9.07 11.53
N GLU A 171 0.69 9.33 12.38
CA GLU A 171 -0.58 9.92 11.94
C GLU A 171 -0.42 11.34 11.36
N LYS A 172 0.50 12.14 11.90
CA LYS A 172 0.85 13.44 11.32
C LYS A 172 1.56 13.28 9.97
N GLU A 173 2.58 12.41 9.92
CA GLU A 173 3.34 12.15 8.70
C GLU A 173 2.45 11.61 7.55
N MET A 174 1.42 10.83 7.88
CA MET A 174 0.45 10.30 6.92
C MET A 174 -0.37 11.41 6.24
N ASN A 175 -0.58 12.54 6.90
CA ASN A 175 -1.34 13.69 6.39
C ASN A 175 -0.48 14.69 5.61
N GLU A 176 0.86 14.53 5.62
CA GLU A 176 1.77 15.36 4.83
C GLU A 176 1.86 14.83 3.41
N GLU A 177 1.43 15.67 2.45
CA GLU A 177 1.49 15.36 1.01
C GLU A 177 2.80 15.84 0.39
N ILE A 178 3.23 15.16 -0.69
CA ILE A 178 4.45 15.44 -1.46
C ILE A 178 4.20 16.55 -2.50
#